data_aaaa4542d2cd7a3014b3a6618a925b8f
#
_entry.id   aaaa4542d2cd7a3014b3a6618a925b8f
#
_cell.length_a   1.000
_cell.length_b   1.000
_cell.length_c   1.000
_cell.angle_alpha   90.00
_cell.angle_beta   90.00
_cell.angle_gamma   90.00
#
_symmetry.space_group_name_H-M   'P 1'
#
loop_
_entity.id
_entity.type
_entity.pdbx_description
1 polymer ?
#
loop_
_entity_poly.entity_id
_entity_poly.type
_entity_poly.pdbx_seq_one_letter_code
_entity_poly.pdbx_strand_id
1 'polypeptide(L)'
;MRPLKALINLENAKHNLNYVRSLAPSSKIMATLKANAYGHGLTLMAGAFDDADAFSVLTIEDAIEIREAGFDKKILLLEGAFDEEDLKIAAAYHFDLVVHNDYQLALLRQLPHDKRIDIHLKVNTGMNRLGFSVKSISKVYNQLKNDDRINEIVFMSHFANADKTNGTDKQYQEIEKLMNDYNEPFSLANSAALISDNKTHADWVRPGIMLYGASPFDFSQKIPNLKPVMTLRSEVISIQEIKKGENVGYGQAFVANNDMRIATVACGYADGYPRHAPTGTPILIDGVRTSTVGRVSMDMLAVDITDLGNVNYGSMVELWGEQLSVDEVAHNAKTVGYELLCAISSASRVPIDINYG
;
A
#
# COMPACT_ATOMS: atom_id res chain seq x y z
N MET A 1 24.68 -15.56 -5.26
CA MET A 1 23.26 -15.16 -5.08
C MET A 1 23.02 -13.96 -5.98
N ARG A 2 21.85 -13.81 -6.59
CA ARG A 2 21.50 -12.64 -7.39
C ARG A 2 21.47 -11.38 -6.50
N PRO A 3 22.05 -10.23 -6.88
CA PRO A 3 22.28 -9.11 -5.97
C PRO A 3 21.03 -8.25 -5.68
N LEU A 4 19.89 -8.57 -6.33
CA LEU A 4 18.64 -7.83 -6.11
C LEU A 4 18.00 -8.20 -4.76
N LYS A 5 17.61 -7.17 -3.97
CA LYS A 5 16.91 -7.32 -2.70
C LYS A 5 16.11 -6.07 -2.31
N ALA A 6 15.06 -6.27 -1.51
CA ALA A 6 14.32 -5.22 -0.84
C ALA A 6 14.83 -5.10 0.60
N LEU A 7 15.35 -3.92 0.95
CA LEU A 7 15.80 -3.60 2.31
C LEU A 7 14.65 -2.87 3.03
N ILE A 8 14.18 -3.42 4.16
CA ILE A 8 13.09 -2.86 4.94
C ILE A 8 13.63 -2.18 6.18
N ASN A 9 13.36 -0.89 6.33
CA ASN A 9 13.75 -0.08 7.49
C ASN A 9 12.57 0.03 8.47
N LEU A 10 12.64 -0.74 9.57
CA LEU A 10 11.58 -0.80 10.57
C LEU A 10 11.46 0.49 11.39
N GLU A 11 12.56 1.21 11.59
CA GLU A 11 12.53 2.49 12.31
C GLU A 11 11.80 3.57 11.48
N ASN A 12 11.96 3.56 10.17
CA ASN A 12 11.18 4.43 9.29
C ASN A 12 9.68 4.08 9.32
N ALA A 13 9.33 2.80 9.41
CA ALA A 13 7.95 2.36 9.56
C ALA A 13 7.32 2.86 10.87
N LYS A 14 8.02 2.70 12.00
CA LYS A 14 7.59 3.23 13.31
C LYS A 14 7.49 4.76 13.29
N HIS A 15 8.45 5.44 12.66
CA HIS A 15 8.39 6.89 12.48
C HIS A 15 7.13 7.32 11.73
N ASN A 16 6.77 6.64 10.65
CA ASN A 16 5.57 6.93 9.87
C ASN A 16 4.29 6.68 10.67
N LEU A 17 4.24 5.62 11.48
CA LEU A 17 3.11 5.38 12.40
C LEU A 17 2.99 6.51 13.44
N ASN A 18 4.10 6.96 14.01
CA ASN A 18 4.12 8.08 14.95
C ASN A 18 3.67 9.38 14.27
N TYR A 19 4.02 9.59 13.02
CA TYR A 19 3.52 10.72 12.25
C TYR A 19 2.00 10.65 12.05
N VAL A 20 1.44 9.47 11.74
CA VAL A 20 -0.02 9.26 11.72
C VAL A 20 -0.64 9.62 13.07
N ARG A 21 -0.07 9.16 14.17
CA ARG A 21 -0.56 9.47 15.53
C ARG A 21 -0.56 10.97 15.82
N SER A 22 0.45 11.70 15.33
CA SER A 22 0.52 13.16 15.49
C SER A 22 -0.53 13.93 14.69
N LEU A 23 -0.95 13.39 13.53
CA LEU A 23 -2.00 13.99 12.71
C LEU A 23 -3.41 13.75 13.28
N ALA A 24 -3.64 12.59 13.89
CA ALA A 24 -4.94 12.17 14.40
C ALA A 24 -4.85 11.67 15.86
N PRO A 25 -4.49 12.56 16.82
CA PRO A 25 -4.18 12.15 18.20
C PRO A 25 -5.39 11.61 18.98
N SER A 26 -6.61 11.94 18.56
CA SER A 26 -7.85 11.48 19.21
C SER A 26 -8.47 10.27 18.54
N SER A 27 -7.96 9.84 17.38
CA SER A 27 -8.49 8.71 16.63
C SER A 27 -7.69 7.45 16.92
N LYS A 28 -8.37 6.30 16.89
CA LYS A 28 -7.71 5.00 16.83
C LYS A 28 -7.12 4.77 15.45
N ILE A 29 -5.98 4.10 15.37
CA ILE A 29 -5.27 3.82 14.12
C ILE A 29 -5.47 2.36 13.75
N MET A 30 -6.04 2.11 12.58
CA MET A 30 -6.11 0.80 11.96
C MET A 30 -5.06 0.72 10.83
N ALA A 31 -3.91 0.11 11.12
CA ALA A 31 -2.85 -0.01 10.14
C ALA A 31 -3.24 -1.00 9.02
N THR A 32 -3.14 -0.56 7.77
CA THR A 32 -3.53 -1.38 6.61
C THR A 32 -2.36 -2.21 6.13
N LEU A 33 -2.47 -3.55 6.24
CA LEU A 33 -1.42 -4.54 5.96
C LEU A 33 -1.70 -5.42 4.72
N LYS A 34 -2.76 -5.13 3.96
CA LYS A 34 -3.13 -5.91 2.77
C LYS A 34 -2.00 -5.98 1.74
N ALA A 35 -2.07 -6.97 0.82
CA ALA A 35 -1.09 -7.22 -0.23
C ALA A 35 0.32 -7.44 0.35
N ASN A 36 0.45 -8.34 1.34
CA ASN A 36 1.68 -8.61 2.06
C ASN A 36 2.32 -7.33 2.62
N ALA A 37 1.49 -6.51 3.31
CA ALA A 37 1.88 -5.20 3.82
C ALA A 37 2.51 -4.30 2.72
N TYR A 38 1.79 -4.14 1.60
CA TYR A 38 2.28 -3.39 0.42
C TYR A 38 3.65 -3.86 -0.05
N GLY A 39 3.91 -5.17 -0.01
CA GLY A 39 5.16 -5.77 -0.45
C GLY A 39 6.30 -5.79 0.58
N HIS A 40 6.05 -5.36 1.82
CA HIS A 40 7.08 -5.21 2.85
C HIS A 40 7.21 -6.43 3.78
N GLY A 41 6.33 -7.42 3.66
CA GLY A 41 6.27 -8.59 4.54
C GLY A 41 5.22 -8.42 5.65
N LEU A 42 4.20 -9.27 5.64
CA LEU A 42 2.99 -9.14 6.46
C LEU A 42 3.30 -9.12 7.96
N THR A 43 3.88 -10.19 8.47
CA THR A 43 4.20 -10.33 9.91
C THR A 43 5.30 -9.38 10.36
N LEU A 44 6.27 -9.09 9.47
CA LEU A 44 7.31 -8.11 9.74
C LEU A 44 6.73 -6.73 10.04
N MET A 45 5.79 -6.29 9.19
CA MET A 45 5.17 -4.98 9.34
C MET A 45 4.09 -4.95 10.43
N ALA A 46 3.43 -6.08 10.72
CA ALA A 46 2.58 -6.19 11.90
C ALA A 46 3.38 -5.90 13.18
N GLY A 47 4.60 -6.44 13.28
CA GLY A 47 5.52 -6.14 14.39
C GLY A 47 5.98 -4.67 14.43
N ALA A 48 6.30 -4.08 13.27
CA ALA A 48 6.70 -2.67 13.20
C ALA A 48 5.55 -1.71 13.60
N PHE A 49 4.30 -2.11 13.34
CA PHE A 49 3.10 -1.33 13.66
C PHE A 49 2.37 -1.82 14.90
N ASP A 50 3.07 -2.50 15.83
CA ASP A 50 2.44 -3.01 17.05
C ASP A 50 1.86 -1.90 17.96
N ASP A 51 2.28 -0.66 17.81
CA ASP A 51 1.67 0.50 18.48
C ASP A 51 0.35 0.99 17.81
N ALA A 52 -0.09 0.40 16.69
CA ALA A 52 -1.41 0.67 16.12
C ALA A 52 -2.52 0.01 16.95
N ASP A 53 -3.74 0.55 16.89
CA ASP A 53 -4.86 0.04 17.68
C ASP A 53 -5.54 -1.18 17.04
N ALA A 54 -5.39 -1.35 15.72
CA ALA A 54 -5.91 -2.48 14.96
C ALA A 54 -5.13 -2.67 13.65
N PHE A 55 -5.32 -3.83 13.02
CA PHE A 55 -4.85 -4.11 11.67
C PHE A 55 -6.01 -4.26 10.69
N SER A 56 -5.77 -4.05 9.40
CA SER A 56 -6.74 -4.39 8.36
C SER A 56 -6.05 -5.07 7.19
N VAL A 57 -6.64 -6.17 6.77
CA VAL A 57 -6.16 -7.03 5.68
C VAL A 57 -7.29 -7.29 4.68
N LEU A 58 -7.00 -8.03 3.63
CA LEU A 58 -7.99 -8.35 2.61
C LEU A 58 -8.47 -9.78 2.72
N THR A 59 -7.55 -10.72 2.92
CA THR A 59 -7.83 -12.16 2.92
C THR A 59 -7.88 -12.71 4.35
N ILE A 60 -8.58 -13.82 4.51
CA ILE A 60 -8.67 -14.51 5.79
C ILE A 60 -7.35 -15.19 6.17
N GLU A 61 -6.59 -15.63 5.16
CA GLU A 61 -5.26 -16.22 5.33
C GLU A 61 -4.28 -15.20 5.92
N ASP A 62 -4.27 -13.95 5.40
CA ASP A 62 -3.46 -12.87 5.97
C ASP A 62 -3.83 -12.61 7.44
N ALA A 63 -5.14 -12.64 7.77
CA ALA A 63 -5.61 -12.43 9.14
C ALA A 63 -5.17 -13.57 10.09
N ILE A 64 -5.27 -14.82 9.63
CA ILE A 64 -4.79 -16.00 10.37
C ILE A 64 -3.28 -15.90 10.59
N GLU A 65 -2.50 -15.59 9.56
CA GLU A 65 -1.03 -15.45 9.65
C GLU A 65 -0.64 -14.43 10.73
N ILE A 66 -1.29 -13.27 10.77
CA ILE A 66 -1.06 -12.25 11.81
C ILE A 66 -1.42 -12.79 13.19
N ARG A 67 -2.57 -13.46 13.34
CA ARG A 67 -3.02 -14.01 14.62
C ARG A 67 -2.11 -15.11 15.13
N GLU A 68 -1.66 -16.01 14.25
CA GLU A 68 -0.72 -17.09 14.59
C GLU A 68 0.70 -16.58 14.92
N ALA A 69 1.07 -15.41 14.37
CA ALA A 69 2.29 -14.70 14.77
C ALA A 69 2.21 -14.06 16.17
N GLY A 70 1.06 -14.17 16.86
CA GLY A 70 0.90 -13.74 18.26
C GLY A 70 0.33 -12.33 18.45
N PHE A 71 -0.24 -11.72 17.43
CA PHE A 71 -0.89 -10.41 17.55
C PHE A 71 -2.37 -10.54 17.92
N ASP A 72 -2.77 -10.08 19.11
CA ASP A 72 -4.13 -10.20 19.66
C ASP A 72 -5.06 -9.01 19.32
N LYS A 73 -4.57 -7.99 18.62
CA LYS A 73 -5.35 -6.80 18.24
C LYS A 73 -6.56 -7.14 17.35
N LYS A 74 -7.51 -6.21 17.25
CA LYS A 74 -8.56 -6.29 16.24
C LYS A 74 -7.96 -6.39 14.84
N ILE A 75 -8.50 -7.28 14.02
CA ILE A 75 -8.12 -7.45 12.61
C ILE A 75 -9.40 -7.35 11.79
N LEU A 76 -9.46 -6.37 10.89
CA LEU A 76 -10.59 -6.13 10.01
C LEU A 76 -10.34 -6.75 8.63
N LEU A 77 -11.27 -7.60 8.18
CA LEU A 77 -11.35 -8.08 6.80
C LEU A 77 -12.06 -7.03 5.94
N LEU A 78 -11.31 -6.32 5.08
CA LEU A 78 -11.76 -5.12 4.34
C LEU A 78 -12.83 -5.40 3.28
N GLU A 79 -12.99 -6.64 2.84
CA GLU A 79 -14.03 -7.09 1.91
C GLU A 79 -15.08 -7.97 2.61
N GLY A 80 -14.88 -8.27 3.90
CA GLY A 80 -15.74 -9.13 4.69
C GLY A 80 -15.60 -10.61 4.35
N ALA A 81 -16.56 -11.43 4.75
CA ALA A 81 -16.60 -12.85 4.44
C ALA A 81 -17.23 -13.09 3.05
N PHE A 82 -16.66 -14.02 2.29
CA PHE A 82 -17.16 -14.43 0.97
C PHE A 82 -18.10 -15.63 1.04
N ASP A 83 -17.98 -16.46 2.07
CA ASP A 83 -18.80 -17.64 2.28
C ASP A 83 -18.98 -17.97 3.77
N GLU A 84 -19.63 -19.10 4.05
CA GLU A 84 -19.91 -19.58 5.40
C GLU A 84 -18.64 -20.04 6.14
N GLU A 85 -17.65 -20.54 5.42
CA GLU A 85 -16.36 -20.96 5.99
C GLU A 85 -15.59 -19.75 6.52
N ASP A 86 -15.46 -18.70 5.71
CA ASP A 86 -14.88 -17.42 6.12
C ASP A 86 -15.56 -16.86 7.37
N LEU A 87 -16.91 -16.89 7.39
CA LEU A 87 -17.67 -16.38 8.53
C LEU A 87 -17.37 -17.17 9.81
N LYS A 88 -17.30 -18.50 9.73
CA LYS A 88 -16.97 -19.37 10.86
C LYS A 88 -15.55 -19.11 11.38
N ILE A 89 -14.59 -18.98 10.46
CA ILE A 89 -13.21 -18.68 10.81
C ILE A 89 -13.11 -17.28 11.46
N ALA A 90 -13.74 -16.27 10.85
CA ALA A 90 -13.75 -14.92 11.41
C ALA A 90 -14.30 -14.89 12.84
N ALA A 91 -15.40 -15.60 13.10
CA ALA A 91 -15.98 -15.71 14.44
C ALA A 91 -15.07 -16.49 15.42
N ALA A 92 -14.37 -17.52 14.95
CA ALA A 92 -13.46 -18.33 15.78
C ALA A 92 -12.19 -17.57 16.19
N TYR A 93 -11.65 -16.76 15.27
CA TYR A 93 -10.43 -15.98 15.48
C TYR A 93 -10.68 -14.54 15.94
N HIS A 94 -11.96 -14.16 16.14
CA HIS A 94 -12.38 -12.81 16.53
C HIS A 94 -11.91 -11.74 15.55
N PHE A 95 -12.14 -11.97 14.23
CA PHE A 95 -11.90 -10.97 13.20
C PHE A 95 -13.13 -10.11 13.01
N ASP A 96 -12.93 -8.81 12.80
CA ASP A 96 -13.97 -7.87 12.41
C ASP A 96 -14.27 -8.01 10.90
N LEU A 97 -15.52 -7.87 10.48
CA LEU A 97 -15.93 -7.98 9.09
C LEU A 97 -16.49 -6.68 8.53
N VAL A 98 -16.04 -6.27 7.34
CA VAL A 98 -16.82 -5.29 6.56
C VAL A 98 -18.07 -5.96 6.00
N VAL A 99 -19.22 -5.29 6.15
CA VAL A 99 -20.50 -5.69 5.57
C VAL A 99 -20.94 -4.61 4.58
N HIS A 100 -21.09 -4.98 3.30
CA HIS A 100 -21.27 -4.01 2.24
C HIS A 100 -22.35 -4.35 1.20
N ASN A 101 -23.00 -5.51 1.33
CA ASN A 101 -24.07 -5.96 0.43
C ASN A 101 -25.08 -6.91 1.12
N ASP A 102 -26.21 -7.16 0.44
CA ASP A 102 -27.28 -8.00 0.97
C ASP A 102 -26.88 -9.49 1.10
N TYR A 103 -25.95 -9.97 0.28
CA TYR A 103 -25.45 -11.34 0.39
C TYR A 103 -24.76 -11.54 1.74
N GLN A 104 -23.87 -10.61 2.13
CA GLN A 104 -23.20 -10.69 3.44
C GLN A 104 -24.17 -10.52 4.61
N LEU A 105 -25.24 -9.71 4.47
CA LEU A 105 -26.31 -9.65 5.48
C LEU A 105 -27.03 -10.99 5.62
N ALA A 106 -27.24 -11.70 4.51
CA ALA A 106 -27.83 -13.04 4.55
C ALA A 106 -26.88 -14.07 5.16
N LEU A 107 -25.59 -13.95 4.83
CA LEU A 107 -24.53 -14.82 5.36
C LEU A 107 -24.39 -14.70 6.88
N LEU A 108 -24.45 -13.50 7.45
CA LEU A 108 -24.40 -13.29 8.90
C LEU A 108 -25.48 -14.06 9.66
N ARG A 109 -26.63 -14.35 9.03
CA ARG A 109 -27.73 -15.14 9.66
C ARG A 109 -27.32 -16.60 9.86
N GLN A 110 -26.27 -17.08 9.22
CA GLN A 110 -25.76 -18.45 9.38
C GLN A 110 -24.81 -18.57 10.57
N LEU A 111 -24.40 -17.44 11.18
CA LEU A 111 -23.56 -17.47 12.37
C LEU A 111 -24.37 -18.12 13.53
N PRO A 112 -23.79 -19.08 14.25
CA PRO A 112 -24.43 -19.67 15.43
C PRO A 112 -24.81 -18.62 16.48
N HIS A 113 -25.91 -18.81 17.18
CA HIS A 113 -26.46 -17.84 18.15
C HIS A 113 -25.55 -17.62 19.37
N ASP A 114 -24.65 -18.54 19.67
CA ASP A 114 -23.65 -18.41 20.74
C ASP A 114 -22.39 -17.65 20.32
N LYS A 115 -22.27 -17.30 19.05
CA LYS A 115 -21.13 -16.54 18.50
C LYS A 115 -21.50 -15.06 18.34
N ARG A 116 -20.48 -14.22 18.45
CA ARG A 116 -20.57 -12.76 18.26
C ARG A 116 -19.50 -12.31 17.30
N ILE A 117 -19.80 -11.25 16.54
CA ILE A 117 -18.88 -10.66 15.58
C ILE A 117 -19.01 -9.14 15.59
N ASP A 118 -17.89 -8.44 15.44
CA ASP A 118 -17.83 -7.00 15.23
C ASP A 118 -17.88 -6.71 13.74
N ILE A 119 -18.63 -5.69 13.34
CA ILE A 119 -18.76 -5.35 11.92
C ILE A 119 -18.47 -3.89 11.62
N HIS A 120 -17.93 -3.66 10.44
CA HIS A 120 -17.82 -2.35 9.81
C HIS A 120 -18.87 -2.23 8.70
N LEU A 121 -19.97 -1.52 9.00
CA LEU A 121 -21.06 -1.30 8.06
C LEU A 121 -20.64 -0.28 6.99
N LYS A 122 -20.41 -0.78 5.78
CA LYS A 122 -19.89 0.02 4.68
C LYS A 122 -20.95 0.87 4.02
N VAL A 123 -20.71 2.19 3.98
CA VAL A 123 -21.58 3.18 3.34
C VAL A 123 -20.92 3.68 2.05
N ASN A 124 -21.66 3.60 0.95
CA ASN A 124 -21.26 4.21 -0.31
C ASN A 124 -21.71 5.68 -0.35
N THR A 125 -20.77 6.57 -0.17
CA THR A 125 -20.97 8.02 -0.20
C THR A 125 -20.55 8.66 -1.50
N GLY A 126 -20.24 7.86 -2.55
CA GLY A 126 -19.92 8.36 -3.88
C GLY A 126 -18.73 7.72 -4.58
N MET A 127 -18.00 6.80 -3.91
CA MET A 127 -16.93 6.06 -4.58
C MET A 127 -17.46 4.99 -5.54
N ASN A 128 -18.68 4.48 -5.31
CA ASN A 128 -19.39 3.51 -6.15
C ASN A 128 -18.65 2.20 -6.39
N ARG A 129 -17.90 1.74 -5.39
CA ARG A 129 -17.17 0.47 -5.42
C ARG A 129 -17.82 -0.59 -4.53
N LEU A 130 -17.99 -0.30 -3.24
CA LEU A 130 -18.59 -1.17 -2.24
C LEU A 130 -19.44 -0.33 -1.27
N GLY A 131 -20.44 -0.94 -0.64
CA GLY A 131 -21.25 -0.32 0.42
C GLY A 131 -22.71 -0.10 0.07
N PHE A 132 -23.52 -0.04 1.10
CA PHE A 132 -24.94 0.31 0.99
C PHE A 132 -25.11 1.80 0.68
N SER A 133 -26.15 2.14 -0.06
CA SER A 133 -26.48 3.56 -0.30
C SER A 133 -26.85 4.27 1.00
N VAL A 134 -26.58 5.57 1.09
CA VAL A 134 -27.01 6.40 2.23
C VAL A 134 -28.51 6.27 2.48
N LYS A 135 -29.32 6.11 1.42
CA LYS A 135 -30.78 5.96 1.54
C LYS A 135 -31.22 4.64 2.18
N SER A 136 -30.46 3.57 2.00
CA SER A 136 -30.80 2.23 2.52
C SER A 136 -30.19 1.95 3.89
N ILE A 137 -29.25 2.79 4.35
CA ILE A 137 -28.40 2.49 5.51
C ILE A 137 -29.20 2.32 6.80
N SER A 138 -30.24 3.13 7.01
CA SER A 138 -31.10 3.05 8.20
C SER A 138 -31.79 1.69 8.34
N LYS A 139 -32.30 1.14 7.22
CA LYS A 139 -32.89 -0.20 7.22
C LYS A 139 -31.87 -1.28 7.57
N VAL A 140 -30.70 -1.20 6.97
CA VAL A 140 -29.60 -2.17 7.19
C VAL A 140 -29.09 -2.08 8.62
N TYR A 141 -28.84 -0.87 9.11
CA TYR A 141 -28.42 -0.64 10.49
C TYR A 141 -29.41 -1.23 11.50
N ASN A 142 -30.72 -0.93 11.37
CA ASN A 142 -31.73 -1.45 12.28
C ASN A 142 -31.82 -2.99 12.26
N GLN A 143 -31.60 -3.61 11.10
CA GLN A 143 -31.53 -5.07 11.01
C GLN A 143 -30.34 -5.62 11.80
N LEU A 144 -29.17 -5.03 11.66
CA LEU A 144 -27.92 -5.45 12.34
C LEU A 144 -27.97 -5.14 13.84
N LYS A 145 -28.52 -3.98 14.24
CA LYS A 145 -28.62 -3.57 15.64
C LYS A 145 -29.52 -4.46 16.48
N ASN A 146 -30.51 -5.08 15.84
CA ASN A 146 -31.43 -6.01 16.47
C ASN A 146 -31.00 -7.49 16.36
N ASP A 147 -29.81 -7.76 15.85
CA ASP A 147 -29.27 -9.11 15.74
C ASP A 147 -28.28 -9.37 16.89
N ASP A 148 -28.63 -10.25 17.82
CA ASP A 148 -27.83 -10.58 19.00
C ASP A 148 -26.44 -11.16 18.67
N ARG A 149 -26.19 -11.55 17.42
CA ARG A 149 -24.90 -12.03 16.93
C ARG A 149 -23.94 -10.89 16.61
N ILE A 150 -24.44 -9.65 16.50
CA ILE A 150 -23.60 -8.47 16.24
C ILE A 150 -23.27 -7.81 17.58
N ASN A 151 -21.98 -7.68 17.88
CA ASN A 151 -21.50 -7.09 19.12
C ASN A 151 -21.27 -5.57 18.96
N GLU A 152 -20.47 -5.16 17.98
CA GLU A 152 -20.16 -3.76 17.69
C GLU A 152 -20.47 -3.44 16.22
N ILE A 153 -20.99 -2.24 15.96
CA ILE A 153 -21.16 -1.70 14.61
C ILE A 153 -20.30 -0.45 14.49
N VAL A 154 -19.43 -0.38 13.48
CA VAL A 154 -18.67 0.80 13.10
C VAL A 154 -19.14 1.23 11.72
N PHE A 155 -19.58 2.47 11.53
CA PHE A 155 -19.86 2.99 10.20
C PHE A 155 -18.54 3.24 9.45
N MET A 156 -18.46 2.75 8.21
CA MET A 156 -17.25 2.86 7.41
C MET A 156 -17.52 3.45 6.04
N SER A 157 -16.72 4.44 5.62
CA SER A 157 -16.71 4.91 4.23
C SER A 157 -15.29 4.98 3.67
N HIS A 158 -15.15 5.44 2.43
CA HIS A 158 -13.85 5.63 1.79
C HIS A 158 -13.89 6.80 0.82
N PHE A 159 -12.96 7.75 0.99
CA PHE A 159 -12.86 8.91 0.13
C PHE A 159 -12.19 8.56 -1.20
N ALA A 160 -12.84 8.93 -2.30
CA ALA A 160 -12.36 8.62 -3.65
C ALA A 160 -11.34 9.64 -4.16
N ASN A 161 -11.44 10.89 -3.73
CA ASN A 161 -10.70 12.01 -4.27
C ASN A 161 -9.98 12.85 -3.18
N ALA A 162 -9.64 12.24 -2.05
CA ALA A 162 -8.97 12.96 -0.95
C ALA A 162 -7.58 13.51 -1.33
N ASP A 163 -7.01 13.05 -2.44
CA ASP A 163 -5.79 13.56 -3.05
C ASP A 163 -5.99 14.88 -3.83
N LYS A 164 -7.24 15.36 -3.99
CA LYS A 164 -7.57 16.60 -4.69
C LYS A 164 -8.06 17.66 -3.72
N THR A 165 -7.89 18.93 -4.08
CA THR A 165 -8.41 20.07 -3.32
C THR A 165 -9.93 19.93 -3.13
N ASN A 166 -10.40 20.03 -1.88
CA ASN A 166 -11.80 19.83 -1.49
C ASN A 166 -12.40 18.48 -1.94
N GLY A 167 -11.54 17.49 -2.20
CA GLY A 167 -11.96 16.19 -2.75
C GLY A 167 -12.75 15.31 -1.78
N THR A 168 -12.76 15.64 -0.49
CA THR A 168 -13.54 14.96 0.56
C THR A 168 -14.94 15.54 0.73
N ASP A 169 -15.19 16.81 0.39
CA ASP A 169 -16.35 17.60 0.83
C ASP A 169 -17.69 16.94 0.54
N LYS A 170 -17.94 16.53 -0.69
CA LYS A 170 -19.23 15.93 -1.08
C LYS A 170 -19.50 14.63 -0.32
N GLN A 171 -18.49 13.79 -0.18
CA GLN A 171 -18.63 12.52 0.54
C GLN A 171 -18.76 12.76 2.05
N TYR A 172 -18.04 13.74 2.59
CA TYR A 172 -18.13 14.09 4.01
C TYR A 172 -19.51 14.65 4.38
N GLN A 173 -20.13 15.49 3.55
CA GLN A 173 -21.50 15.98 3.77
C GLN A 173 -22.53 14.87 3.90
N GLU A 174 -22.38 13.76 3.15
CA GLU A 174 -23.25 12.60 3.30
C GLU A 174 -22.98 11.83 4.61
N ILE A 175 -21.70 11.74 5.01
CA ILE A 175 -21.30 11.13 6.29
C ILE A 175 -21.76 11.96 7.49
N GLU A 176 -21.62 13.27 7.44
CA GLU A 176 -22.00 14.18 8.54
C GLU A 176 -23.46 14.04 8.92
N LYS A 177 -24.35 13.81 7.95
CA LYS A 177 -25.76 13.48 8.23
C LYS A 177 -25.91 12.22 9.07
N LEU A 178 -25.15 11.17 8.73
CA LEU A 178 -25.17 9.92 9.50
C LEU A 178 -24.54 10.10 10.89
N MET A 179 -23.48 10.89 11.04
CA MET A 179 -22.87 11.18 12.34
C MET A 179 -23.83 11.92 13.28
N ASN A 180 -24.77 12.68 12.73
CA ASN A 180 -25.83 13.34 13.53
C ASN A 180 -26.96 12.38 13.92
N ASP A 181 -27.19 11.33 13.16
CA ASP A 181 -28.30 10.38 13.35
C ASP A 181 -27.91 9.16 14.22
N TYR A 182 -26.61 8.84 14.29
CA TYR A 182 -26.11 7.63 14.96
C TYR A 182 -24.95 7.94 15.92
N ASN A 183 -24.89 7.22 17.04
CA ASN A 183 -23.86 7.34 18.07
C ASN A 183 -22.73 6.30 17.92
N GLU A 184 -22.83 5.41 16.94
CA GLU A 184 -21.82 4.39 16.65
C GLU A 184 -20.52 5.03 16.11
N PRO A 185 -19.35 4.39 16.34
CA PRO A 185 -18.07 4.89 15.83
C PRO A 185 -18.03 4.97 14.30
N PHE A 186 -17.22 5.88 13.79
CA PHE A 186 -16.99 6.08 12.35
C PHE A 186 -15.54 5.83 11.97
N SER A 187 -15.33 5.15 10.84
CA SER A 187 -14.04 4.82 10.24
C SER A 187 -13.98 5.39 8.82
N LEU A 188 -13.29 6.51 8.62
CA LEU A 188 -13.39 7.30 7.39
C LEU A 188 -12.08 7.50 6.65
N ALA A 189 -11.10 8.20 7.27
CA ALA A 189 -9.91 8.67 6.60
C ALA A 189 -8.99 7.55 6.10
N ASN A 190 -8.66 7.58 4.81
CA ASN A 190 -7.51 6.91 4.22
C ASN A 190 -6.25 7.81 4.33
N SER A 191 -5.10 7.38 3.83
CA SER A 191 -3.84 8.15 3.91
C SER A 191 -3.97 9.58 3.36
N ALA A 192 -4.64 9.77 2.24
CA ALA A 192 -4.81 11.09 1.64
C ALA A 192 -5.70 11.99 2.51
N ALA A 193 -6.88 11.50 2.91
CA ALA A 193 -7.80 12.24 3.76
C ALA A 193 -7.19 12.58 5.13
N LEU A 194 -6.42 11.65 5.70
CA LEU A 194 -5.74 11.86 6.98
C LEU A 194 -4.75 13.04 6.94
N ILE A 195 -4.08 13.24 5.81
CA ILE A 195 -3.11 14.32 5.63
C ILE A 195 -3.82 15.63 5.21
N SER A 196 -4.84 15.56 4.35
CA SER A 196 -5.42 16.74 3.70
C SER A 196 -6.57 17.39 4.46
N ASP A 197 -7.27 16.64 5.34
CA ASP A 197 -8.55 17.09 5.88
C ASP A 197 -8.87 16.46 7.24
N ASN A 198 -8.51 17.15 8.31
CA ASN A 198 -8.64 16.66 9.69
C ASN A 198 -10.09 16.42 10.14
N LYS A 199 -11.10 17.04 9.50
CA LYS A 199 -12.52 16.75 9.82
C LYS A 199 -12.90 15.30 9.51
N THR A 200 -12.12 14.61 8.65
CA THR A 200 -12.37 13.23 8.25
C THR A 200 -11.80 12.18 9.20
N HIS A 201 -11.06 12.57 10.24
CA HIS A 201 -10.37 11.61 11.12
C HIS A 201 -11.34 10.71 11.87
N ALA A 202 -12.43 11.24 12.42
CA ALA A 202 -13.45 10.52 13.17
C ALA A 202 -12.86 9.61 14.27
N ASP A 203 -13.52 8.47 14.61
CA ASP A 203 -13.05 7.57 15.67
C ASP A 203 -11.89 6.68 15.21
N TRP A 204 -11.85 6.31 13.92
CA TRP A 204 -10.85 5.46 13.34
C TRP A 204 -10.26 6.05 12.06
N VAL A 205 -8.94 6.08 11.96
CA VAL A 205 -8.21 6.36 10.72
C VAL A 205 -7.58 5.09 10.17
N ARG A 206 -7.54 4.96 8.84
CA ARG A 206 -7.01 3.77 8.13
C ARG A 206 -5.87 4.13 7.19
N PRO A 207 -4.70 4.51 7.74
CA PRO A 207 -3.53 4.74 6.92
C PRO A 207 -3.11 3.46 6.19
N GLY A 208 -2.73 3.61 4.94
CA GLY A 208 -2.11 2.57 4.13
C GLY A 208 -0.75 3.06 3.66
N ILE A 209 -0.68 3.56 2.44
CA ILE A 209 0.58 3.90 1.75
C ILE A 209 1.51 4.80 2.55
N MET A 210 1.00 5.74 3.32
CA MET A 210 1.82 6.64 4.14
C MET A 210 2.60 5.92 5.25
N LEU A 211 2.11 4.78 5.74
CA LEU A 211 2.86 3.94 6.69
C LEU A 211 4.15 3.39 6.08
N TYR A 212 4.14 3.18 4.77
CA TYR A 212 5.26 2.66 3.99
C TYR A 212 6.15 3.75 3.39
N GLY A 213 5.85 5.02 3.71
CA GLY A 213 6.68 6.16 3.34
C GLY A 213 6.52 6.68 1.92
N ALA A 214 5.49 6.23 1.20
CA ALA A 214 5.14 6.76 -0.12
C ALA A 214 3.95 7.72 -0.02
N SER A 215 3.86 8.64 -0.99
CA SER A 215 2.83 9.69 -1.02
C SER A 215 1.50 9.16 -1.54
N PRO A 216 0.36 9.50 -0.90
CA PRO A 216 -0.95 9.28 -1.50
C PRO A 216 -1.35 10.35 -2.53
N PHE A 217 -0.50 11.35 -2.76
CA PHE A 217 -0.72 12.46 -3.68
C PHE A 217 0.11 12.32 -4.96
N ASP A 218 -0.12 13.21 -5.91
CA ASP A 218 0.76 13.34 -7.08
C ASP A 218 2.21 13.61 -6.65
N PHE A 219 3.17 13.09 -7.40
CA PHE A 219 4.60 13.21 -7.10
C PHE A 219 5.07 14.66 -6.87
N SER A 220 4.43 15.64 -7.51
CA SER A 220 4.73 17.06 -7.33
C SER A 220 4.45 17.57 -5.90
N GLN A 221 3.59 16.88 -5.15
CA GLN A 221 3.22 17.24 -3.78
C GLN A 221 4.01 16.40 -2.77
N LYS A 222 5.12 16.95 -2.30
CA LYS A 222 5.96 16.30 -1.28
C LYS A 222 5.31 16.33 0.10
N ILE A 223 5.44 15.23 0.83
CA ILE A 223 5.08 15.13 2.25
C ILE A 223 6.38 15.02 3.05
N PRO A 224 6.85 16.11 3.69
CA PRO A 224 8.21 16.18 4.24
C PRO A 224 8.49 15.21 5.38
N ASN A 225 7.46 14.70 6.07
CA ASN A 225 7.63 13.88 7.27
C ASN A 225 7.51 12.36 7.00
N LEU A 226 7.25 11.92 5.77
CA LEU A 226 7.25 10.50 5.44
C LEU A 226 8.66 10.02 5.13
N LYS A 227 9.02 8.86 5.67
CA LYS A 227 10.31 8.20 5.45
C LYS A 227 10.10 6.92 4.66
N PRO A 228 10.82 6.69 3.55
CA PRO A 228 10.75 5.43 2.80
C PRO A 228 11.06 4.23 3.69
N VAL A 229 10.21 3.21 3.64
CA VAL A 229 10.40 1.98 4.40
C VAL A 229 11.13 0.93 3.59
N MET A 230 10.86 0.84 2.28
CA MET A 230 11.54 -0.08 1.36
C MET A 230 12.58 0.66 0.53
N THR A 231 13.81 0.11 0.48
CA THR A 231 14.79 0.42 -0.55
C THR A 231 15.01 -0.80 -1.43
N LEU A 232 14.67 -0.71 -2.72
CA LEU A 232 14.97 -1.75 -3.70
C LEU A 232 16.37 -1.54 -4.26
N ARG A 233 17.27 -2.47 -3.95
CA ARG A 233 18.70 -2.42 -4.32
C ARG A 233 19.09 -3.57 -5.23
N SER A 234 20.04 -3.28 -6.12
CA SER A 234 20.70 -4.24 -6.98
C SER A 234 22.14 -3.85 -7.23
N GLU A 235 22.80 -4.46 -8.22
CA GLU A 235 24.16 -4.15 -8.62
C GLU A 235 24.30 -4.15 -10.14
N VAL A 236 25.33 -3.47 -10.63
CA VAL A 236 25.79 -3.56 -12.01
C VAL A 236 26.42 -4.93 -12.25
N ILE A 237 25.94 -5.66 -13.26
CA ILE A 237 26.41 -7.02 -13.61
C ILE A 237 27.15 -7.08 -14.94
N SER A 238 27.12 -6.02 -15.74
CA SER A 238 27.88 -5.93 -17.00
C SER A 238 27.99 -4.47 -17.42
N ILE A 239 29.05 -4.15 -18.16
CA ILE A 239 29.24 -2.83 -18.79
C ILE A 239 29.60 -3.06 -20.25
N GLN A 240 28.95 -2.29 -21.14
CA GLN A 240 29.22 -2.29 -22.58
C GLN A 240 29.58 -0.88 -23.04
N GLU A 241 30.56 -0.77 -23.90
CA GLU A 241 30.86 0.44 -24.67
C GLU A 241 30.16 0.31 -26.03
N ILE A 242 29.32 1.25 -26.37
CA ILE A 242 28.55 1.25 -27.62
C ILE A 242 28.90 2.53 -28.42
N LYS A 243 28.83 2.41 -29.74
CA LYS A 243 29.08 3.52 -30.65
C LYS A 243 27.79 4.24 -31.03
N LYS A 244 27.94 5.51 -31.42
CA LYS A 244 26.84 6.26 -32.03
C LYS A 244 26.15 5.44 -33.12
N GLY A 245 24.80 5.34 -33.03
CA GLY A 245 23.96 4.60 -33.95
C GLY A 245 23.68 3.16 -33.54
N GLU A 246 24.37 2.62 -32.52
CA GLU A 246 24.07 1.30 -31.99
C GLU A 246 22.84 1.30 -31.09
N ASN A 247 22.18 0.14 -30.96
CA ASN A 247 20.92 -0.01 -30.25
C ASN A 247 21.12 -0.64 -28.86
N VAL A 248 20.21 -0.33 -27.92
CA VAL A 248 20.15 -0.97 -26.60
C VAL A 248 18.82 -1.70 -26.43
N GLY A 249 18.89 -2.98 -26.10
CA GLY A 249 17.76 -3.81 -25.70
C GLY A 249 16.81 -4.20 -26.83
N TYR A 250 15.63 -4.72 -26.44
CA TYR A 250 14.62 -5.26 -27.36
C TYR A 250 13.96 -4.19 -28.22
N GLY A 251 13.75 -4.55 -29.50
CA GLY A 251 12.95 -3.74 -30.43
C GLY A 251 13.57 -2.42 -30.81
N GLN A 252 14.90 -2.27 -30.61
CA GLN A 252 15.64 -1.06 -30.96
C GLN A 252 14.99 0.23 -30.39
N ALA A 253 14.42 0.13 -29.20
CA ALA A 253 13.68 1.23 -28.57
C ALA A 253 14.57 2.40 -28.16
N PHE A 254 15.88 2.18 -28.09
CA PHE A 254 16.89 3.19 -27.83
C PHE A 254 18.02 3.05 -28.85
N VAL A 255 18.42 4.17 -29.45
CA VAL A 255 19.55 4.28 -30.37
C VAL A 255 20.53 5.31 -29.78
N ALA A 256 21.78 4.95 -29.64
CA ALA A 256 22.83 5.82 -29.10
C ALA A 256 23.06 7.05 -30.00
N ASN A 257 22.90 8.24 -29.46
CA ASN A 257 23.13 9.50 -30.18
C ASN A 257 24.63 9.90 -30.25
N ASN A 258 25.44 9.32 -29.39
CA ASN A 258 26.89 9.48 -29.25
C ASN A 258 27.51 8.15 -28.79
N ASP A 259 28.80 8.04 -28.66
CA ASP A 259 29.47 6.93 -28.02
C ASP A 259 29.05 6.91 -26.54
N MET A 260 28.66 5.76 -26.02
CA MET A 260 28.07 5.62 -24.69
C MET A 260 28.65 4.43 -23.93
N ARG A 261 28.60 4.52 -22.60
CA ARG A 261 28.83 3.40 -21.69
C ARG A 261 27.49 2.99 -21.09
N ILE A 262 27.12 1.73 -21.20
CA ILE A 262 25.84 1.19 -20.75
C ILE A 262 26.10 0.11 -19.69
N ALA A 263 25.55 0.32 -18.50
CA ALA A 263 25.52 -0.71 -17.45
C ALA A 263 24.27 -1.58 -17.60
N THR A 264 24.42 -2.87 -17.36
CA THR A 264 23.31 -3.81 -17.16
C THR A 264 23.14 -4.04 -15.65
N VAL A 265 21.92 -3.87 -15.15
CA VAL A 265 21.55 -4.04 -13.75
C VAL A 265 20.71 -5.29 -13.58
N ALA A 266 20.95 -6.06 -12.51
CA ALA A 266 20.22 -7.30 -12.19
C ALA A 266 18.83 -7.03 -11.58
N CYS A 267 17.94 -6.42 -12.36
CA CYS A 267 16.53 -6.20 -12.01
C CYS A 267 15.71 -6.07 -13.29
N GLY A 268 14.56 -6.71 -13.35
CA GLY A 268 13.66 -6.62 -14.49
C GLY A 268 12.18 -6.76 -14.10
N TYR A 269 11.30 -6.89 -15.10
CA TYR A 269 9.86 -6.89 -14.81
C TYR A 269 9.37 -8.16 -14.07
N ALA A 270 10.10 -9.28 -14.17
CA ALA A 270 9.78 -10.47 -13.37
C ALA A 270 10.13 -10.32 -11.87
N ASP A 271 10.85 -9.26 -11.54
CA ASP A 271 11.20 -8.89 -10.17
C ASP A 271 10.29 -7.78 -9.61
N GLY A 272 9.27 -7.37 -10.37
CA GLY A 272 8.34 -6.31 -9.98
C GLY A 272 8.72 -4.90 -10.49
N TYR A 273 9.84 -4.72 -11.21
CA TYR A 273 10.14 -3.43 -11.82
C TYR A 273 9.23 -3.15 -13.02
N PRO A 274 8.67 -1.93 -13.18
CA PRO A 274 7.66 -1.66 -14.19
C PRO A 274 8.21 -1.82 -15.62
N ARG A 275 7.66 -2.78 -16.38
CA ARG A 275 8.07 -3.03 -17.78
C ARG A 275 7.85 -1.83 -18.68
N HIS A 276 6.85 -1.02 -18.37
CA HIS A 276 6.47 0.17 -19.14
C HIS A 276 7.26 1.44 -18.74
N ALA A 277 8.19 1.35 -17.79
CA ALA A 277 9.11 2.45 -17.48
C ALA A 277 9.87 2.86 -18.74
N PRO A 278 9.76 4.15 -19.17
CA PRO A 278 10.41 4.62 -20.40
C PRO A 278 11.91 4.84 -20.20
N THR A 279 12.64 4.96 -21.31
CA THR A 279 13.98 5.55 -21.29
C THR A 279 13.94 6.90 -20.56
N GLY A 280 14.92 7.14 -19.69
CA GLY A 280 14.99 8.35 -18.88
C GLY A 280 14.37 8.19 -17.47
N THR A 281 13.82 7.00 -17.11
CA THR A 281 13.39 6.74 -15.73
C THR A 281 14.60 6.82 -14.79
N PRO A 282 14.52 7.60 -13.69
CA PRO A 282 15.64 7.81 -12.79
C PRO A 282 16.07 6.54 -12.07
N ILE A 283 17.36 6.45 -11.80
CA ILE A 283 18.02 5.40 -11.04
C ILE A 283 19.31 5.98 -10.41
N LEU A 284 19.76 5.42 -9.29
CA LEU A 284 21.04 5.82 -8.70
C LEU A 284 22.07 4.69 -8.84
N ILE A 285 23.31 5.04 -9.18
CA ILE A 285 24.46 4.14 -9.12
C ILE A 285 25.51 4.76 -8.21
N ASP A 286 25.91 4.04 -7.16
CA ASP A 286 26.81 4.53 -6.11
C ASP A 286 26.40 5.91 -5.55
N GLY A 287 25.07 6.14 -5.42
CA GLY A 287 24.47 7.40 -4.96
C GLY A 287 24.43 8.52 -6.02
N VAL A 288 24.93 8.29 -7.22
CA VAL A 288 24.91 9.28 -8.31
C VAL A 288 23.72 9.00 -9.23
N ARG A 289 22.94 10.05 -9.51
CA ARG A 289 21.74 9.97 -10.33
C ARG A 289 22.07 9.82 -11.81
N THR A 290 21.40 8.86 -12.44
CA THR A 290 21.39 8.64 -13.87
C THR A 290 20.01 8.14 -14.32
N SER A 291 19.90 7.49 -15.49
CA SER A 291 18.64 7.02 -16.02
C SER A 291 18.73 5.71 -16.78
N THR A 292 17.59 5.00 -16.83
CA THR A 292 17.44 3.80 -17.65
C THR A 292 17.43 4.13 -19.14
N VAL A 293 17.88 3.18 -19.97
CA VAL A 293 17.83 3.27 -21.43
C VAL A 293 17.23 2.01 -22.04
N GLY A 294 16.44 2.18 -23.09
CA GLY A 294 15.75 1.10 -23.77
C GLY A 294 14.61 0.50 -22.94
N ARG A 295 14.18 -0.70 -23.33
CA ARG A 295 13.07 -1.40 -22.68
C ARG A 295 13.57 -2.26 -21.53
N VAL A 296 12.84 -2.25 -20.42
CA VAL A 296 13.06 -3.18 -19.30
C VAL A 296 12.85 -4.61 -19.78
N SER A 297 13.85 -5.48 -19.54
CA SER A 297 13.81 -6.90 -19.85
C SER A 297 13.20 -7.72 -18.67
N MET A 298 13.04 -9.02 -18.86
CA MET A 298 12.48 -9.90 -17.83
C MET A 298 13.28 -9.83 -16.51
N ASP A 299 14.63 -9.92 -16.63
CA ASP A 299 15.52 -10.11 -15.49
C ASP A 299 16.53 -8.98 -15.31
N MET A 300 16.57 -8.00 -16.22
CA MET A 300 17.57 -6.94 -16.21
C MET A 300 17.08 -5.67 -16.91
N LEU A 301 17.72 -4.56 -16.60
CA LEU A 301 17.54 -3.27 -17.25
C LEU A 301 18.90 -2.65 -17.61
N ALA A 302 18.90 -1.77 -18.59
CA ALA A 302 20.08 -1.04 -19.03
C ALA A 302 20.04 0.39 -18.52
N VAL A 303 21.22 0.93 -18.18
CA VAL A 303 21.40 2.25 -17.56
C VAL A 303 22.52 2.99 -18.27
N ASP A 304 22.32 4.28 -18.54
CA ASP A 304 23.35 5.16 -19.06
C ASP A 304 24.36 5.51 -17.95
N ILE A 305 25.62 5.17 -18.17
CA ILE A 305 26.73 5.49 -17.25
C ILE A 305 27.84 6.29 -17.96
N THR A 306 27.52 6.91 -19.10
CA THR A 306 28.49 7.62 -19.94
C THR A 306 29.28 8.67 -19.14
N ASP A 307 28.55 9.45 -18.34
CA ASP A 307 29.14 10.54 -17.54
C ASP A 307 29.53 10.10 -16.11
N LEU A 308 29.37 8.80 -15.78
CA LEU A 308 29.75 8.26 -14.47
C LEU A 308 31.13 7.59 -14.52
N GLY A 309 32.15 8.28 -14.01
CA GLY A 309 33.54 7.87 -14.18
C GLY A 309 33.92 6.53 -13.54
N ASN A 310 33.39 6.18 -12.37
CA ASN A 310 33.89 5.08 -11.53
C ASN A 310 32.94 3.89 -11.44
N VAL A 311 31.96 3.74 -12.34
CA VAL A 311 31.04 2.60 -12.32
C VAL A 311 31.72 1.34 -12.83
N ASN A 312 31.63 0.26 -12.04
CA ASN A 312 32.22 -1.04 -12.29
C ASN A 312 31.23 -2.18 -12.05
N TYR A 313 31.61 -3.42 -12.36
CA TYR A 313 30.90 -4.61 -11.91
C TYR A 313 30.78 -4.60 -10.38
N GLY A 314 29.56 -4.81 -9.85
CA GLY A 314 29.29 -4.74 -8.42
C GLY A 314 28.96 -3.34 -7.88
N SER A 315 29.05 -2.27 -8.71
CA SER A 315 28.57 -0.94 -8.30
C SER A 315 27.11 -1.02 -7.84
N MET A 316 26.81 -0.41 -6.70
CA MET A 316 25.52 -0.48 -6.05
C MET A 316 24.46 0.35 -6.80
N VAL A 317 23.30 -0.22 -6.97
CA VAL A 317 22.16 0.42 -7.67
C VAL A 317 20.98 0.56 -6.73
N GLU A 318 20.46 1.77 -6.57
CA GLU A 318 19.16 2.02 -5.93
C GLU A 318 18.11 2.29 -7.02
N LEU A 319 17.11 1.40 -7.07
CA LEU A 319 16.00 1.47 -8.02
C LEU A 319 14.89 2.39 -7.52
N TRP A 320 14.66 2.39 -6.22
CA TRP A 320 13.93 3.37 -5.41
C TRP A 320 14.22 3.13 -3.93
N GLY A 321 13.99 4.13 -3.10
CA GLY A 321 14.14 4.01 -1.66
C GLY A 321 14.51 5.32 -0.98
N GLU A 322 15.61 5.31 -0.29
CA GLU A 322 16.01 6.36 0.64
C GLU A 322 16.41 7.66 -0.07
N GLN A 323 17.13 7.55 -1.21
CA GLN A 323 17.60 8.70 -1.98
C GLN A 323 16.80 8.93 -3.26
N LEU A 324 16.08 7.92 -3.75
CA LEU A 324 15.21 8.01 -4.92
C LEU A 324 13.81 7.55 -4.54
N SER A 325 12.88 8.50 -4.44
CA SER A 325 11.50 8.19 -4.07
C SER A 325 10.84 7.20 -5.05
N VAL A 326 10.13 6.20 -4.50
CA VAL A 326 9.28 5.29 -5.30
C VAL A 326 8.21 6.06 -6.09
N ASP A 327 7.72 7.19 -5.55
CA ASP A 327 6.72 8.03 -6.22
C ASP A 327 7.29 8.70 -7.47
N GLU A 328 8.58 9.06 -7.46
CA GLU A 328 9.26 9.60 -8.63
C GLU A 328 9.40 8.56 -9.75
N VAL A 329 9.82 7.34 -9.40
CA VAL A 329 9.92 6.23 -10.35
C VAL A 329 8.55 5.88 -10.91
N ALA A 330 7.52 5.82 -10.06
CA ALA A 330 6.14 5.57 -10.44
C ALA A 330 5.61 6.65 -11.38
N HIS A 331 5.84 7.93 -11.09
CA HIS A 331 5.45 9.05 -11.95
C HIS A 331 6.05 8.92 -13.36
N ASN A 332 7.36 8.62 -13.46
CA ASN A 332 8.02 8.39 -14.74
C ASN A 332 7.43 7.18 -15.48
N ALA A 333 7.10 6.12 -14.76
CA ALA A 333 6.44 4.93 -15.32
C ALA A 333 4.94 5.13 -15.58
N LYS A 334 4.36 6.31 -15.31
CA LYS A 334 2.92 6.63 -15.47
C LYS A 334 2.01 5.74 -14.63
N THR A 335 2.44 5.45 -13.42
CA THR A 335 1.69 4.69 -12.42
C THR A 335 1.81 5.35 -11.04
N VAL A 336 1.52 4.61 -9.97
CA VAL A 336 1.53 5.07 -8.58
C VAL A 336 2.46 4.23 -7.73
N GLY A 337 3.06 4.83 -6.66
CA GLY A 337 3.96 4.13 -5.75
C GLY A 337 3.37 2.85 -5.14
N TYR A 338 2.04 2.81 -4.94
CA TYR A 338 1.31 1.61 -4.51
C TYR A 338 1.58 0.38 -5.39
N GLU A 339 1.50 0.55 -6.72
CA GLU A 339 1.71 -0.55 -7.66
C GLU A 339 3.14 -1.07 -7.58
N LEU A 340 4.13 -0.16 -7.57
CA LEU A 340 5.54 -0.56 -7.53
C LEU A 340 5.89 -1.32 -6.25
N LEU A 341 5.44 -0.83 -5.10
CA LEU A 341 5.68 -1.49 -3.82
C LEU A 341 5.01 -2.87 -3.75
N CYS A 342 3.73 -2.96 -4.14
CA CYS A 342 2.99 -4.23 -4.14
C CYS A 342 3.56 -5.24 -5.14
N ALA A 343 4.15 -4.80 -6.27
CA ALA A 343 4.72 -5.69 -7.27
C ALA A 343 5.91 -6.51 -6.74
N ILE A 344 6.63 -5.99 -5.75
CA ILE A 344 7.75 -6.71 -5.11
C ILE A 344 7.26 -7.94 -4.35
N SER A 345 6.10 -7.91 -3.72
CA SER A 345 5.57 -9.05 -2.96
C SER A 345 5.17 -10.23 -3.86
N SER A 346 4.69 -9.95 -5.05
CA SER A 346 4.32 -11.00 -6.02
C SER A 346 5.53 -11.63 -6.70
N ALA A 347 6.68 -10.95 -6.64
CA ALA A 347 7.95 -11.44 -7.14
C ALA A 347 8.67 -12.25 -6.05
N SER A 348 8.33 -13.53 -5.86
CA SER A 348 9.01 -14.45 -4.91
C SER A 348 10.53 -14.55 -5.09
N ARG A 349 11.08 -13.86 -6.10
CA ARG A 349 12.49 -13.82 -6.49
C ARG A 349 13.28 -12.70 -5.78
N VAL A 350 12.60 -11.78 -5.10
CA VAL A 350 13.25 -10.65 -4.40
C VAL A 350 13.30 -10.94 -2.91
N PRO A 351 14.48 -11.25 -2.36
CA PRO A 351 14.63 -11.43 -0.92
C PRO A 351 14.33 -10.12 -0.17
N ILE A 352 13.66 -10.24 0.96
CA ILE A 352 13.46 -9.15 1.91
C ILE A 352 14.55 -9.26 2.99
N ASP A 353 15.35 -8.21 3.12
CA ASP A 353 16.35 -8.08 4.19
C ASP A 353 15.93 -6.92 5.13
N ILE A 354 16.19 -7.08 6.43
CA ILE A 354 15.91 -6.03 7.40
C ILE A 354 17.12 -5.10 7.48
N ASN A 355 16.89 -3.81 7.30
CA ASN A 355 17.88 -2.78 7.56
C ASN A 355 17.67 -2.24 8.98
N TYR A 356 18.66 -2.41 9.83
CA TYR A 356 18.62 -1.97 11.24
C TYR A 356 19.07 -0.51 11.46
N GLY A 357 19.31 0.24 10.37
CA GLY A 357 19.75 1.64 10.43
C GLY A 357 21.26 1.81 10.37
#